data_178804d78533c43645abb5ab8bb71d60
#
_entry.id   178804d78533c43645abb5ab8bb71d60
#
_cell.length_a   1.000
_cell.length_b   1.000
_cell.length_c   1.000
_cell.angle_alpha   90.00
_cell.angle_beta   90.00
_cell.angle_gamma   90.00
#
_symmetry.space_group_name_H-M   'P 1'
#
loop_
_entity.id
_entity.type
_entity.pdbx_description
1 polymer ?
#
loop_
_entity_poly.entity_id
_entity_poly.type
_entity_poly.pdbx_seq_one_letter_code
_entity_poly.pdbx_strand_id
1 'polypeptide(L)'
;MPAPAAPEPESPHPAAPEPAPGPVRKGRARRVILATVPVVLVLAAVAGAAAYTKVTVDGADRTVSTALWQKPAHGPGKDPAGDIARGRVSTGMSKLLLPVPAGFRLGPDSGTYGNDAELSGRAATAEMKDSGRGLSGKQRREYEKRIDKLHVQGVGIRTYASDANDLVVETQLVRMKDKKAVRDSYRFQTGLFDGVGIFRDGPAVSGHKKNATCFLNPKNSKQKVDGMFCVAYEGEAMFTFTASGTKPFDKSAVVELVKDQLNHITSPGEYV
;
A
#
# COMPACT_ATOMS: atom_id res chain seq x y z
N MET A 1 13.98 -3.07 -101.94
CA MET A 1 13.82 -3.64 -100.58
C MET A 1 14.23 -2.62 -99.60
N PRO A 2 13.33 -1.99 -98.92
CA PRO A 2 13.65 -1.05 -97.82
C PRO A 2 13.80 -1.82 -96.54
N ALA A 3 14.72 -1.36 -95.65
CA ALA A 3 15.06 -1.88 -94.37
C ALA A 3 13.93 -1.59 -93.33
N PRO A 4 13.76 -2.45 -92.32
CA PRO A 4 12.79 -2.29 -91.33
C PRO A 4 13.11 -1.14 -90.31
N ALA A 5 12.10 -0.41 -89.95
CA ALA A 5 12.16 0.71 -89.01
C ALA A 5 12.48 0.21 -87.58
N ALA A 6 13.27 1.01 -86.88
CA ALA A 6 13.55 0.86 -85.44
C ALA A 6 12.33 1.16 -84.57
N PRO A 7 12.13 0.48 -83.41
CA PRO A 7 11.05 0.75 -82.56
C PRO A 7 11.24 2.07 -81.74
N GLU A 8 10.19 2.82 -81.62
CA GLU A 8 10.11 4.03 -80.79
C GLU A 8 10.31 3.73 -79.29
N PRO A 9 10.89 4.63 -78.51
CA PRO A 9 11.02 4.46 -77.09
C PRO A 9 9.67 4.70 -76.36
N GLU A 10 9.25 3.71 -75.59
CA GLU A 10 8.12 3.79 -74.67
C GLU A 10 8.32 4.91 -73.61
N SER A 11 7.33 5.76 -73.54
CA SER A 11 7.25 6.80 -72.48
C SER A 11 7.03 6.13 -71.12
N PRO A 12 7.67 6.65 -70.03
CA PRO A 12 7.51 6.08 -68.71
C PRO A 12 6.08 6.35 -68.17
N HIS A 13 5.43 5.30 -67.73
CA HIS A 13 4.18 5.37 -66.98
C HIS A 13 4.39 6.16 -65.69
N PRO A 14 3.44 7.05 -65.30
CA PRO A 14 3.50 7.70 -64.01
C PRO A 14 3.28 6.66 -62.88
N ALA A 15 4.21 6.65 -61.93
CA ALA A 15 4.14 5.84 -60.73
C ALA A 15 2.86 6.18 -59.93
N ALA A 16 2.16 5.14 -59.49
CA ALA A 16 1.03 5.28 -58.60
C ALA A 16 1.43 5.96 -57.27
N PRO A 17 0.60 6.87 -56.72
CA PRO A 17 0.95 7.52 -55.48
C PRO A 17 0.99 6.50 -54.33
N GLU A 18 2.11 6.53 -53.54
CA GLU A 18 2.24 5.81 -52.28
C GLU A 18 1.07 6.15 -51.33
N PRO A 19 0.51 5.15 -50.65
CA PRO A 19 -0.53 5.42 -49.67
C PRO A 19 0.05 6.25 -48.52
N ALA A 20 -0.59 7.38 -48.23
CA ALA A 20 -0.26 8.25 -47.11
C ALA A 20 -0.24 7.46 -45.79
N PRO A 21 0.75 7.70 -44.90
CA PRO A 21 0.80 7.04 -43.61
C PRO A 21 -0.44 7.39 -42.78
N GLY A 22 -1.20 6.38 -42.40
CA GLY A 22 -2.40 6.53 -41.58
C GLY A 22 -2.09 7.22 -40.25
N PRO A 23 -3.06 7.90 -39.63
CA PRO A 23 -2.84 8.66 -38.40
C PRO A 23 -2.37 7.73 -37.28
N VAL A 24 -1.15 7.99 -36.81
CA VAL A 24 -0.55 7.31 -35.67
C VAL A 24 -1.46 7.53 -34.46
N ARG A 25 -2.11 6.49 -33.97
CA ARG A 25 -2.95 6.49 -32.77
C ARG A 25 -2.13 6.75 -31.51
N LYS A 26 -1.68 8.00 -31.31
CA LYS A 26 -0.90 8.45 -30.13
C LYS A 26 -1.68 8.43 -28.82
N GLY A 27 -2.98 8.15 -28.84
CA GLY A 27 -3.84 8.23 -27.66
C GLY A 27 -3.84 7.00 -26.76
N ARG A 28 -3.61 5.80 -27.29
CA ARG A 28 -3.68 4.55 -26.50
C ARG A 28 -2.43 4.30 -25.68
N ALA A 29 -1.26 4.48 -26.28
CA ALA A 29 0.02 4.34 -25.56
C ALA A 29 0.13 5.31 -24.37
N ARG A 30 -0.35 6.55 -24.54
CA ARG A 30 -0.33 7.57 -23.48
C ARG A 30 -1.26 7.28 -22.30
N ARG A 31 -2.43 6.65 -22.55
CA ARG A 31 -3.35 6.19 -21.49
C ARG A 31 -2.80 4.97 -20.75
N VAL A 32 -2.15 4.06 -21.44
CA VAL A 32 -1.53 2.87 -20.84
C VAL A 32 -0.35 3.28 -19.95
N ILE A 33 0.52 4.18 -20.39
CA ILE A 33 1.67 4.67 -19.60
C ILE A 33 1.18 5.43 -18.34
N LEU A 34 0.13 6.25 -18.45
CA LEU A 34 -0.44 6.97 -17.30
C LEU A 34 -1.15 6.05 -16.29
N ALA A 35 -1.60 4.87 -16.73
CA ALA A 35 -2.21 3.88 -15.85
C ALA A 35 -1.17 2.90 -15.25
N THR A 36 -0.08 2.58 -15.97
CA THR A 36 0.89 1.57 -15.54
C THR A 36 1.98 2.13 -14.62
N VAL A 37 2.35 3.41 -14.72
CA VAL A 37 3.42 4.00 -13.89
C VAL A 37 3.09 3.97 -12.39
N PRO A 38 1.89 4.34 -11.90
CA PRO A 38 1.56 4.21 -10.48
C PRO A 38 1.48 2.74 -10.03
N VAL A 39 1.11 1.82 -10.93
CA VAL A 39 1.08 0.38 -10.65
C VAL A 39 2.48 -0.15 -10.40
N VAL A 40 3.42 0.19 -11.25
CA VAL A 40 4.83 -0.24 -11.13
C VAL A 40 5.45 0.32 -9.86
N LEU A 41 5.11 1.56 -9.46
CA LEU A 41 5.64 2.17 -8.24
C LEU A 41 5.12 1.50 -6.97
N VAL A 42 3.83 1.17 -6.92
CA VAL A 42 3.25 0.44 -5.78
C VAL A 42 3.81 -0.99 -5.72
N LEU A 43 3.92 -1.65 -6.87
CA LEU A 43 4.52 -2.99 -6.94
C LEU A 43 6.02 -2.97 -6.59
N ALA A 44 6.76 -1.93 -7.00
CA ALA A 44 8.16 -1.77 -6.63
C ALA A 44 8.33 -1.50 -5.13
N ALA A 45 7.44 -0.71 -4.50
CA ALA A 45 7.45 -0.49 -3.07
C ALA A 45 7.10 -1.78 -2.29
N VAL A 46 6.09 -2.52 -2.73
CA VAL A 46 5.70 -3.82 -2.13
C VAL A 46 6.79 -4.88 -2.36
N ALA A 47 7.33 -4.97 -3.57
CA ALA A 47 8.43 -5.90 -3.89
C ALA A 47 9.74 -5.50 -3.19
N GLY A 48 10.01 -4.21 -3.04
CA GLY A 48 11.16 -3.68 -2.31
C GLY A 48 11.08 -4.01 -0.82
N ALA A 49 9.92 -3.85 -0.19
CA ALA A 49 9.69 -4.24 1.19
C ALA A 49 9.84 -5.76 1.38
N ALA A 50 9.27 -6.56 0.47
CA ALA A 50 9.39 -8.02 0.54
C ALA A 50 10.84 -8.50 0.30
N ALA A 51 11.56 -7.88 -0.62
CA ALA A 51 12.97 -8.19 -0.87
C ALA A 51 13.87 -7.75 0.29
N TYR A 52 13.62 -6.57 0.86
CA TYR A 52 14.33 -6.08 2.04
C TYR A 52 14.11 -6.98 3.25
N THR A 53 12.86 -7.38 3.51
CA THR A 53 12.54 -8.33 4.59
C THR A 53 13.24 -9.67 4.36
N LYS A 54 13.27 -10.16 3.13
CA LYS A 54 13.94 -11.42 2.81
C LYS A 54 15.45 -11.33 3.03
N VAL A 55 16.10 -10.27 2.53
CA VAL A 55 17.55 -10.06 2.68
C VAL A 55 17.93 -9.87 4.15
N THR A 56 17.13 -9.13 4.93
CA THR A 56 17.39 -8.92 6.37
C THR A 56 17.16 -10.19 7.18
N VAL A 57 16.15 -10.98 6.83
CA VAL A 57 15.89 -12.26 7.53
C VAL A 57 16.91 -13.34 7.15
N ASP A 58 17.32 -13.40 5.88
CA ASP A 58 18.32 -14.37 5.41
C ASP A 58 19.74 -13.99 5.88
N GLY A 59 20.02 -12.69 6.06
CA GLY A 59 21.29 -12.16 6.58
C GLY A 59 21.35 -12.00 8.10
N ALA A 60 20.24 -12.23 8.82
CA ALA A 60 20.22 -12.13 10.27
C ALA A 60 21.05 -13.25 10.89
N ASP A 61 22.05 -12.88 11.68
CA ASP A 61 22.86 -13.83 12.44
C ASP A 61 21.97 -14.55 13.46
N ARG A 62 21.64 -15.80 13.17
CA ARG A 62 20.80 -16.66 14.02
C ARG A 62 21.59 -17.29 15.16
N THR A 63 22.89 -17.00 15.26
CA THR A 63 23.77 -17.55 16.29
C THR A 63 23.90 -16.64 17.51
N VAL A 64 23.32 -15.43 17.47
CA VAL A 64 23.32 -14.53 18.62
C VAL A 64 22.49 -15.18 19.73
N SER A 65 23.18 -15.61 20.79
CA SER A 65 22.53 -16.07 22.02
C SER A 65 21.61 -14.96 22.52
N THR A 66 20.31 -15.22 22.51
CA THR A 66 19.31 -14.32 23.09
C THR A 66 19.66 -14.19 24.56
N ALA A 67 20.20 -13.05 24.97
CA ALA A 67 20.33 -12.75 26.38
C ALA A 67 18.91 -12.81 26.96
N LEU A 68 18.66 -13.80 27.81
CA LEU A 68 17.39 -13.89 28.52
C LEU A 68 17.19 -12.55 29.23
N TRP A 69 16.11 -11.88 28.92
CA TRP A 69 15.72 -10.65 29.61
C TRP A 69 15.66 -10.94 31.09
N GLN A 70 16.66 -10.44 31.83
CA GLN A 70 16.57 -10.43 33.29
C GLN A 70 15.44 -9.46 33.64
N LYS A 71 14.42 -9.95 34.34
CA LYS A 71 13.41 -9.07 34.91
C LYS A 71 14.12 -7.93 35.65
N PRO A 72 13.74 -6.66 35.37
CA PRO A 72 14.28 -5.55 36.11
C PRO A 72 14.13 -5.80 37.62
N ALA A 73 15.18 -5.61 38.39
CA ALA A 73 15.17 -5.84 39.83
C ALA A 73 14.25 -4.86 40.60
N HIS A 74 13.66 -3.90 39.90
CA HIS A 74 12.71 -2.95 40.47
C HIS A 74 11.35 -3.26 39.88
N GLY A 75 10.35 -3.44 40.75
CA GLY A 75 8.95 -3.56 40.35
C GLY A 75 8.53 -2.35 39.52
N PRO A 76 7.45 -2.45 38.72
CA PRO A 76 7.02 -1.39 37.85
C PRO A 76 6.75 -0.14 38.69
N GLY A 77 7.69 0.81 38.69
CA GLY A 77 7.41 2.18 39.09
C GLY A 77 6.29 2.68 38.18
N LYS A 78 5.40 3.54 38.69
CA LYS A 78 4.41 4.21 37.85
C LYS A 78 5.16 4.87 36.70
N ASP A 79 5.01 4.31 35.50
CA ASP A 79 5.60 4.88 34.29
C ASP A 79 4.96 6.26 34.08
N PRO A 80 5.72 7.35 34.12
CA PRO A 80 5.19 8.69 33.90
C PRO A 80 4.63 8.87 32.47
N ALA A 81 4.93 7.98 31.55
CA ALA A 81 4.43 8.01 30.18
C ALA A 81 3.02 7.40 30.02
N GLY A 82 2.43 6.86 31.10
CA GLY A 82 1.12 6.18 31.06
C GLY A 82 1.20 4.78 30.43
N ASP A 83 0.05 4.22 30.10
CA ASP A 83 -0.03 2.86 29.55
C ASP A 83 0.29 2.85 28.04
N ILE A 84 1.59 2.95 27.73
CA ILE A 84 2.08 2.88 26.33
C ILE A 84 1.81 1.51 25.72
N ALA A 85 1.62 0.47 26.51
CA ALA A 85 1.36 -0.88 26.02
C ALA A 85 0.09 -0.97 25.15
N ARG A 86 -0.88 -0.09 25.38
CA ARG A 86 -2.12 0.00 24.59
C ARG A 86 -2.02 0.94 23.38
N GLY A 87 -0.86 1.55 23.16
CA GLY A 87 -0.64 2.56 22.13
C GLY A 87 -0.96 3.97 22.60
N ARG A 88 -0.37 4.96 21.91
CA ARG A 88 -0.56 6.37 22.27
C ARG A 88 -1.97 6.84 21.92
N VAL A 89 -2.54 7.65 22.79
CA VAL A 89 -3.84 8.31 22.59
C VAL A 89 -3.74 9.82 22.91
N SER A 90 -2.53 10.38 22.81
CA SER A 90 -2.23 11.75 23.23
C SER A 90 -2.61 12.82 22.20
N THR A 91 -2.75 12.47 20.93
CA THR A 91 -3.03 13.41 19.84
C THR A 91 -4.34 13.09 19.13
N GLY A 92 -4.83 14.03 18.30
CA GLY A 92 -6.01 13.79 17.47
C GLY A 92 -5.82 12.68 16.44
N MET A 93 -4.57 12.39 16.04
CA MET A 93 -4.27 11.32 15.09
C MET A 93 -4.18 9.95 15.79
N SER A 94 -3.44 9.88 16.90
CA SER A 94 -3.27 8.63 17.65
C SER A 94 -4.58 8.11 18.23
N LYS A 95 -5.52 9.02 18.56
CA LYS A 95 -6.87 8.66 19.00
C LYS A 95 -7.74 7.99 17.93
N LEU A 96 -7.39 8.16 16.64
CA LEU A 96 -8.09 7.50 15.54
C LEU A 96 -7.61 6.07 15.31
N LEU A 97 -6.44 5.71 15.82
CA LEU A 97 -5.91 4.36 15.75
C LEU A 97 -6.52 3.50 16.86
N LEU A 98 -6.95 2.30 16.52
CA LEU A 98 -7.49 1.35 17.48
C LEU A 98 -6.47 1.11 18.61
N PRO A 99 -6.82 1.30 19.89
CA PRO A 99 -5.98 0.85 20.98
C PRO A 99 -5.65 -0.63 20.85
N VAL A 100 -4.51 -1.06 21.37
CA VAL A 100 -4.11 -2.48 21.30
C VAL A 100 -5.19 -3.34 21.96
N PRO A 101 -5.86 -4.22 21.21
CA PRO A 101 -6.95 -5.04 21.75
C PRO A 101 -6.42 -6.21 22.57
N ALA A 102 -7.31 -6.87 23.31
CA ALA A 102 -6.98 -8.09 24.05
C ALA A 102 -6.44 -9.18 23.10
N GLY A 103 -5.43 -9.92 23.54
CA GLY A 103 -4.75 -10.95 22.73
C GLY A 103 -3.69 -10.41 21.78
N PHE A 104 -3.46 -9.07 21.81
CA PHE A 104 -2.42 -8.41 21.05
C PHE A 104 -1.56 -7.52 21.96
N ARG A 105 -0.38 -7.20 21.46
CA ARG A 105 0.54 -6.18 21.98
C ARG A 105 1.00 -5.30 20.83
N LEU A 106 1.73 -4.22 21.14
CA LEU A 106 2.44 -3.46 20.10
C LEU A 106 3.40 -4.40 19.35
N GLY A 107 3.33 -4.34 18.04
CA GLY A 107 4.12 -5.16 17.13
C GLY A 107 5.54 -4.62 16.93
N PRO A 108 6.26 -5.18 15.96
CA PRO A 108 7.59 -4.70 15.57
C PRO A 108 7.50 -3.31 14.95
N ASP A 109 8.64 -2.62 14.91
CA ASP A 109 8.74 -1.32 14.26
C ASP A 109 8.40 -1.38 12.78
N SER A 110 7.66 -0.38 12.30
CA SER A 110 7.39 -0.15 10.89
C SER A 110 8.50 0.72 10.31
N GLY A 111 9.49 0.08 9.68
CA GLY A 111 10.64 0.76 9.11
C GLY A 111 11.38 1.63 10.13
N THR A 112 11.54 2.91 9.81
CA THR A 112 12.22 3.90 10.67
C THR A 112 11.28 4.65 11.61
N TYR A 113 9.97 4.38 11.54
CA TYR A 113 8.95 5.15 12.27
C TYR A 113 8.66 4.60 13.67
N GLY A 114 9.07 3.37 13.97
CA GLY A 114 8.66 2.69 15.18
C GLY A 114 7.30 2.00 15.04
N ASN A 115 6.81 1.45 16.13
CA ASN A 115 5.58 0.63 16.14
C ASN A 115 4.30 1.42 16.46
N ASP A 116 4.41 2.69 16.82
CA ASP A 116 3.30 3.60 17.12
C ASP A 116 3.73 5.04 16.83
N ALA A 117 3.51 5.50 15.61
CA ALA A 117 4.06 6.74 15.08
C ALA A 117 3.02 7.62 14.42
N GLU A 118 3.35 8.90 14.34
CA GLU A 118 2.56 9.91 13.64
C GLU A 118 3.44 10.81 12.78
N LEU A 119 2.94 11.12 11.60
CA LEU A 119 3.51 12.16 10.75
C LEU A 119 2.49 13.28 10.58
N SER A 120 2.96 14.52 10.72
CA SER A 120 2.14 15.68 10.37
C SER A 120 1.77 15.67 8.88
N GLY A 121 0.70 16.35 8.50
CA GLY A 121 0.29 16.43 7.09
C GLY A 121 1.40 16.93 6.17
N ARG A 122 2.25 17.86 6.64
CA ARG A 122 3.41 18.35 5.90
C ARG A 122 4.45 17.25 5.70
N ALA A 123 4.81 16.54 6.76
CA ALA A 123 5.79 15.45 6.71
C ALA A 123 5.29 14.30 5.84
N ALA A 124 4.04 13.89 6.03
CA ALA A 124 3.40 12.85 5.24
C ALA A 124 3.33 13.19 3.74
N THR A 125 2.97 14.45 3.40
CA THR A 125 2.95 14.93 2.02
C THR A 125 4.35 14.91 1.40
N ALA A 126 5.37 15.32 2.16
CA ALA A 126 6.76 15.30 1.70
C ALA A 126 7.22 13.86 1.42
N GLU A 127 6.95 12.93 2.32
CA GLU A 127 7.28 11.51 2.17
C GLU A 127 6.59 10.87 0.97
N MET A 128 5.29 11.15 0.80
CA MET A 128 4.55 10.70 -0.38
C MET A 128 5.12 11.24 -1.69
N LYS A 129 5.55 12.50 -1.72
CA LYS A 129 6.21 13.09 -2.91
C LYS A 129 7.58 12.48 -3.16
N ASP A 130 8.28 12.18 -2.09
CA ASP A 130 9.61 11.58 -2.14
C ASP A 130 9.61 10.19 -2.77
N SER A 131 8.56 9.40 -2.53
CA SER A 131 8.39 8.10 -3.18
C SER A 131 8.28 8.20 -4.72
N GLY A 132 8.02 9.40 -5.25
CA GLY A 132 8.06 9.71 -6.69
C GLY A 132 9.43 10.08 -7.25
N ARG A 133 10.53 9.97 -6.51
CA ARG A 133 11.89 10.39 -6.96
C ARG A 133 12.35 9.68 -8.24
N GLY A 134 11.92 8.45 -8.47
CA GLY A 134 12.25 7.68 -9.68
C GLY A 134 11.50 8.12 -10.93
N LEU A 135 10.52 9.02 -10.82
CA LEU A 135 9.74 9.50 -11.96
C LEU A 135 10.47 10.64 -12.68
N SER A 136 10.40 10.64 -14.00
CA SER A 136 10.99 11.69 -14.82
C SER A 136 10.14 12.97 -14.86
N GLY A 137 10.79 14.10 -14.85
CA GLY A 137 10.34 15.46 -15.15
C GLY A 137 8.82 15.73 -15.11
N LYS A 138 8.10 15.49 -16.20
CA LYS A 138 6.66 15.76 -16.30
C LYS A 138 5.82 14.81 -15.44
N GLN A 139 6.17 13.52 -15.41
CA GLN A 139 5.45 12.51 -14.63
C GLN A 139 5.56 12.79 -13.13
N ARG A 140 6.75 13.21 -12.67
CA ARG A 140 6.98 13.60 -11.29
C ARG A 140 6.10 14.79 -10.90
N ARG A 141 6.07 15.85 -11.71
CA ARG A 141 5.21 17.02 -11.44
C ARG A 141 3.72 16.66 -11.38
N GLU A 142 3.26 15.78 -12.28
CA GLU A 142 1.85 15.31 -12.27
C GLU A 142 1.56 14.46 -11.03
N TYR A 143 2.51 13.63 -10.59
CA TYR A 143 2.42 12.87 -9.36
C TYR A 143 2.36 13.76 -8.13
N GLU A 144 3.30 14.70 -7.99
CA GLU A 144 3.34 15.65 -6.88
C GLU A 144 2.04 16.47 -6.78
N LYS A 145 1.50 16.94 -7.92
CA LYS A 145 0.20 17.64 -7.97
C LYS A 145 -0.97 16.74 -7.51
N ARG A 146 -0.90 15.44 -7.75
CA ARG A 146 -1.93 14.52 -7.24
C ARG A 146 -1.84 14.38 -5.73
N ILE A 147 -0.62 14.25 -5.20
CA ILE A 147 -0.41 14.21 -3.76
C ILE A 147 -0.91 15.49 -3.09
N ASP A 148 -0.63 16.66 -3.66
CA ASP A 148 -1.14 17.93 -3.12
C ASP A 148 -2.68 17.97 -3.06
N LYS A 149 -3.35 17.42 -4.06
CA LYS A 149 -4.83 17.35 -4.11
C LYS A 149 -5.45 16.43 -3.05
N LEU A 150 -4.68 15.53 -2.45
CA LEU A 150 -5.19 14.69 -1.36
C LEU A 150 -5.42 15.49 -0.07
N HIS A 151 -4.79 16.67 0.05
CA HIS A 151 -4.88 17.49 1.27
C HIS A 151 -4.67 16.68 2.54
N VAL A 152 -3.57 15.90 2.56
CA VAL A 152 -3.24 15.01 3.69
C VAL A 152 -3.06 15.84 4.96
N GLN A 153 -3.78 15.50 6.00
CA GLN A 153 -3.75 16.15 7.31
C GLN A 153 -2.78 15.47 8.27
N GLY A 154 -2.49 14.21 8.04
CA GLY A 154 -1.55 13.42 8.82
C GLY A 154 -1.60 11.95 8.45
N VAL A 155 -0.61 11.22 8.92
CA VAL A 155 -0.53 9.76 8.85
C VAL A 155 -0.27 9.21 10.25
N GLY A 156 -1.03 8.21 10.64
CA GLY A 156 -0.81 7.42 11.85
C GLY A 156 -0.41 6.01 11.47
N ILE A 157 0.52 5.43 12.22
CA ILE A 157 1.01 4.07 12.02
C ILE A 157 0.95 3.37 13.37
N ARG A 158 0.36 2.19 13.40
CA ARG A 158 0.42 1.30 14.58
C ARG A 158 0.54 -0.14 14.14
N THR A 159 1.45 -0.86 14.77
CA THR A 159 1.65 -2.27 14.53
C THR A 159 1.14 -3.08 15.72
N TYR A 160 0.56 -4.23 15.42
CA TYR A 160 0.03 -5.17 16.37
C TYR A 160 0.70 -6.52 16.17
N ALA A 161 1.03 -7.20 17.23
CA ALA A 161 1.47 -8.60 17.20
C ALA A 161 0.58 -9.42 18.13
N SER A 162 0.13 -10.58 17.66
CA SER A 162 -0.61 -11.51 18.51
C SER A 162 0.26 -11.98 19.69
N ASP A 163 -0.35 -12.27 20.83
CA ASP A 163 0.37 -12.82 21.98
C ASP A 163 1.01 -14.17 21.68
N ALA A 164 0.43 -14.92 20.73
CA ALA A 164 0.98 -16.17 20.23
C ALA A 164 2.22 -15.99 19.32
N ASN A 165 2.57 -14.77 18.93
CA ASN A 165 3.66 -14.43 18.00
C ASN A 165 3.54 -15.05 16.60
N ASP A 166 2.36 -15.36 16.16
CA ASP A 166 2.07 -16.01 14.89
C ASP A 166 1.44 -15.06 13.85
N LEU A 167 1.04 -13.85 14.29
CA LEU A 167 0.42 -12.82 13.45
C LEU A 167 0.99 -11.43 13.79
N VAL A 168 1.36 -10.68 12.76
CA VAL A 168 1.70 -9.26 12.83
C VAL A 168 0.80 -8.50 11.88
N VAL A 169 0.23 -7.39 12.33
CA VAL A 169 -0.60 -6.50 11.52
C VAL A 169 -0.08 -5.08 11.64
N GLU A 170 0.27 -4.46 10.54
CA GLU A 170 0.54 -3.05 10.45
C GLU A 170 -0.71 -2.32 9.97
N THR A 171 -1.11 -1.30 10.70
CA THR A 171 -2.19 -0.40 10.32
C THR A 171 -1.61 0.97 10.01
N GLN A 172 -1.85 1.44 8.81
CA GLN A 172 -1.55 2.81 8.40
C GLN A 172 -2.85 3.56 8.16
N LEU A 173 -3.01 4.68 8.85
CA LEU A 173 -4.13 5.61 8.72
C LEU A 173 -3.64 6.85 7.98
N VAL A 174 -4.32 7.25 6.92
CA VAL A 174 -4.11 8.53 6.24
C VAL A 174 -5.38 9.37 6.41
N ARG A 175 -5.26 10.51 7.10
CA ARG A 175 -6.36 11.47 7.19
C ARG A 175 -6.25 12.49 6.07
N MET A 176 -7.33 12.66 5.32
CA MET A 176 -7.46 13.63 4.22
C MET A 176 -8.62 14.58 4.54
N LYS A 177 -8.51 15.82 4.07
CA LYS A 177 -9.58 16.82 4.29
C LYS A 177 -10.86 16.52 3.51
N ASP A 178 -10.75 15.86 2.36
CA ASP A 178 -11.86 15.63 1.44
C ASP A 178 -12.29 14.15 1.44
N LYS A 179 -13.52 13.90 1.91
CA LYS A 179 -14.15 12.57 1.89
C LYS A 179 -14.25 11.97 0.48
N LYS A 180 -14.32 12.80 -0.57
CA LYS A 180 -14.32 12.34 -1.94
C LYS A 180 -12.93 11.81 -2.32
N ALA A 181 -11.87 12.54 -1.96
CA ALA A 181 -10.50 12.10 -2.18
C ALA A 181 -10.22 10.76 -1.49
N VAL A 182 -10.73 10.58 -0.27
CA VAL A 182 -10.64 9.29 0.46
C VAL A 182 -11.29 8.16 -0.34
N ARG A 183 -12.54 8.32 -0.78
CA ARG A 183 -13.25 7.30 -1.57
C ARG A 183 -12.59 7.02 -2.92
N ASP A 184 -12.11 8.05 -3.59
CA ASP A 184 -11.43 7.90 -4.89
C ASP A 184 -10.08 7.17 -4.70
N SER A 185 -9.35 7.44 -3.62
CA SER A 185 -8.11 6.73 -3.25
C SER A 185 -8.39 5.26 -2.91
N TYR A 186 -9.43 4.99 -2.15
CA TYR A 186 -9.89 3.64 -1.84
C TYR A 186 -10.21 2.84 -3.13
N ARG A 187 -11.06 3.41 -4.00
CA ARG A 187 -11.43 2.77 -5.27
C ARG A 187 -10.23 2.54 -6.18
N PHE A 188 -9.31 3.50 -6.19
CA PHE A 188 -8.09 3.37 -6.97
C PHE A 188 -7.22 2.22 -6.46
N GLN A 189 -7.00 2.14 -5.15
CA GLN A 189 -6.18 1.07 -4.57
C GLN A 189 -6.82 -0.31 -4.73
N THR A 190 -8.11 -0.45 -4.43
CA THR A 190 -8.81 -1.74 -4.60
C THR A 190 -8.85 -2.16 -6.05
N GLY A 191 -9.19 -1.26 -6.98
CA GLY A 191 -9.18 -1.55 -8.42
C GLY A 191 -7.78 -1.87 -8.97
N LEU A 192 -6.72 -1.35 -8.33
CA LEU A 192 -5.35 -1.72 -8.68
C LEU A 192 -5.04 -3.17 -8.31
N PHE A 193 -5.38 -3.59 -7.09
CA PHE A 193 -5.15 -4.97 -6.64
C PHE A 193 -5.98 -5.97 -7.45
N ASP A 194 -7.23 -5.65 -7.75
CA ASP A 194 -8.08 -6.45 -8.65
C ASP A 194 -7.47 -6.55 -10.05
N GLY A 195 -7.01 -5.42 -10.60
CA GLY A 195 -6.46 -5.34 -11.95
C GLY A 195 -5.13 -6.06 -12.16
N VAL A 196 -4.33 -6.22 -11.09
CA VAL A 196 -3.09 -7.00 -11.12
C VAL A 196 -3.38 -8.50 -11.23
N GLY A 197 -4.50 -8.98 -10.68
CA GLY A 197 -4.99 -10.35 -10.86
C GLY A 197 -4.17 -11.46 -10.21
N ILE A 198 -3.16 -11.13 -9.39
CA ILE A 198 -2.33 -12.12 -8.68
C ILE A 198 -2.83 -12.38 -7.26
N PHE A 199 -3.57 -11.45 -6.69
CA PHE A 199 -4.12 -11.57 -5.35
C PHE A 199 -5.41 -12.39 -5.38
N ARG A 200 -5.68 -13.05 -4.27
CA ARG A 200 -6.93 -13.80 -4.07
C ARG A 200 -7.90 -12.93 -3.27
N ASP A 201 -9.19 -13.11 -3.49
CA ASP A 201 -10.21 -12.45 -2.67
C ASP A 201 -10.03 -12.82 -1.20
N GLY A 202 -10.03 -11.80 -0.36
CA GLY A 202 -10.03 -11.94 1.08
C GLY A 202 -11.44 -12.06 1.67
N PRO A 203 -11.55 -12.36 2.96
CA PRO A 203 -12.83 -12.38 3.64
C PRO A 203 -13.49 -10.99 3.67
N ALA A 204 -14.80 -10.96 3.61
CA ALA A 204 -15.56 -9.73 3.76
C ALA A 204 -15.55 -9.25 5.22
N VAL A 205 -15.40 -7.95 5.44
CA VAL A 205 -15.51 -7.34 6.76
C VAL A 205 -16.99 -7.12 7.10
N SER A 206 -17.47 -7.81 8.15
CA SER A 206 -18.86 -7.74 8.56
C SER A 206 -19.25 -6.31 8.98
N GLY A 207 -20.38 -5.82 8.47
CA GLY A 207 -20.83 -4.45 8.69
C GLY A 207 -20.19 -3.41 7.74
N HIS A 208 -19.04 -3.72 7.13
CA HIS A 208 -18.23 -2.77 6.34
C HIS A 208 -17.98 -3.20 4.89
N LYS A 209 -18.85 -4.04 4.30
CA LYS A 209 -18.70 -4.55 2.93
C LYS A 209 -18.59 -3.47 1.85
N LYS A 210 -19.06 -2.24 2.12
CA LYS A 210 -19.06 -1.12 1.16
C LYS A 210 -17.81 -0.26 1.24
N ASN A 211 -17.11 -0.31 2.36
CA ASN A 211 -15.99 0.58 2.70
C ASN A 211 -14.74 -0.17 3.19
N ALA A 212 -14.72 -1.49 3.09
CA ALA A 212 -13.55 -2.32 3.36
C ALA A 212 -13.45 -3.46 2.35
N THR A 213 -12.26 -3.70 1.82
CA THR A 213 -11.93 -4.80 0.91
C THR A 213 -10.60 -5.41 1.33
N CYS A 214 -10.54 -6.72 1.39
CA CYS A 214 -9.35 -7.49 1.75
C CYS A 214 -8.89 -8.37 0.59
N PHE A 215 -7.58 -8.56 0.49
CA PHE A 215 -6.91 -9.36 -0.51
C PHE A 215 -5.93 -10.31 0.18
N LEU A 216 -5.89 -11.54 -0.26
CA LEU A 216 -4.94 -12.55 0.23
C LEU A 216 -3.76 -12.64 -0.74
N ASN A 217 -2.59 -12.91 -0.21
CA ASN A 217 -1.41 -13.18 -1.03
C ASN A 217 -1.65 -14.36 -1.99
N PRO A 218 -0.95 -14.41 -3.13
CA PRO A 218 -0.96 -15.58 -4.01
C PRO A 218 -0.65 -16.87 -3.23
N LYS A 219 -1.32 -17.97 -3.59
CA LYS A 219 -1.02 -19.26 -2.96
C LYS A 219 0.42 -19.67 -3.21
N ASN A 220 1.17 -19.87 -2.17
CA ASN A 220 2.52 -20.41 -2.24
C ASN A 220 2.69 -21.52 -1.19
N SER A 221 2.70 -22.78 -1.63
CA SER A 221 2.82 -23.93 -0.74
C SER A 221 4.21 -24.07 -0.11
N LYS A 222 5.23 -23.46 -0.70
CA LYS A 222 6.61 -23.53 -0.21
C LYS A 222 6.90 -22.52 0.92
N GLN A 223 6.09 -21.48 1.05
CA GLN A 223 6.25 -20.48 2.10
C GLN A 223 5.51 -20.93 3.37
N LYS A 224 6.17 -20.78 4.52
CA LYS A 224 5.59 -21.03 5.84
C LYS A 224 4.74 -19.86 6.35
N VAL A 225 4.86 -18.72 5.72
CA VAL A 225 4.14 -17.49 6.03
C VAL A 225 3.11 -17.21 4.94
N ASP A 226 1.95 -16.69 5.32
CA ASP A 226 0.95 -16.14 4.42
C ASP A 226 0.66 -14.68 4.81
N GLY A 227 -0.13 -13.98 4.03
CA GLY A 227 -0.46 -12.60 4.31
C GLY A 227 -1.78 -12.16 3.71
N MET A 228 -2.27 -11.07 4.26
CA MET A 228 -3.49 -10.40 3.84
C MET A 228 -3.27 -8.89 3.82
N PHE A 229 -3.84 -8.24 2.85
CA PHE A 229 -3.85 -6.79 2.73
C PHE A 229 -5.29 -6.31 2.68
N CYS A 230 -5.65 -5.34 3.53
CA CYS A 230 -6.98 -4.74 3.50
C CYS A 230 -6.88 -3.24 3.30
N VAL A 231 -7.78 -2.70 2.49
CA VAL A 231 -8.00 -1.27 2.35
C VAL A 231 -9.39 -0.97 2.87
N ALA A 232 -9.50 0.07 3.69
CA ALA A 232 -10.77 0.49 4.24
C ALA A 232 -10.83 2.01 4.37
N TYR A 233 -12.03 2.56 4.49
CA TYR A 233 -12.19 3.98 4.78
C TYR A 233 -13.40 4.26 5.64
N GLU A 234 -13.31 5.33 6.43
CA GLU A 234 -14.44 5.90 7.16
C GLU A 234 -14.27 7.43 7.24
N GLY A 235 -15.27 8.16 6.78
CA GLY A 235 -15.24 9.62 6.80
C GLY A 235 -14.07 10.23 6.01
N GLU A 236 -13.17 10.89 6.74
CA GLU A 236 -11.94 11.53 6.24
C GLU A 236 -10.71 10.63 6.38
N ALA A 237 -10.88 9.44 6.92
CA ALA A 237 -9.80 8.50 7.21
C ALA A 237 -9.80 7.33 6.22
N MET A 238 -8.63 7.02 5.69
CA MET A 238 -8.36 5.84 4.88
C MET A 238 -7.35 4.97 5.60
N PHE A 239 -7.62 3.69 5.62
CA PHE A 239 -6.79 2.69 6.30
C PHE A 239 -6.22 1.70 5.32
N THR A 240 -5.00 1.33 5.58
CA THR A 240 -4.33 0.20 4.97
C THR A 240 -3.86 -0.73 6.08
N PHE A 241 -4.21 -2.01 5.97
CA PHE A 241 -3.77 -3.04 6.88
C PHE A 241 -2.90 -4.03 6.10
N THR A 242 -1.70 -4.26 6.59
CA THR A 242 -0.80 -5.27 6.06
C THR A 242 -0.57 -6.33 7.14
N ALA A 243 -1.06 -7.53 6.90
CA ALA A 243 -0.96 -8.62 7.84
C ALA A 243 -0.03 -9.72 7.30
N SER A 244 0.81 -10.25 8.18
CA SER A 244 1.69 -11.38 7.91
C SER A 244 1.62 -12.35 9.08
N GLY A 245 1.54 -13.64 8.80
CA GLY A 245 1.47 -14.65 9.87
C GLY A 245 1.89 -16.03 9.41
N THR A 246 2.11 -16.91 10.38
CA THR A 246 2.43 -18.32 10.12
C THR A 246 1.22 -19.04 9.55
N LYS A 247 1.46 -20.15 8.87
CA LYS A 247 0.38 -21.05 8.44
C LYS A 247 0.05 -22.05 9.53
N PRO A 248 -1.25 -22.29 9.81
CA PRO A 248 -2.44 -21.73 9.17
C PRO A 248 -2.65 -20.24 9.50
N PHE A 249 -2.81 -19.40 8.49
CA PHE A 249 -2.93 -17.96 8.65
C PHE A 249 -4.30 -17.56 9.20
N ASP A 250 -4.34 -16.86 10.33
CA ASP A 250 -5.58 -16.40 10.97
C ASP A 250 -6.15 -15.15 10.30
N LYS A 251 -6.93 -15.40 9.25
CA LYS A 251 -7.65 -14.35 8.52
C LYS A 251 -8.74 -13.70 9.37
N SER A 252 -9.30 -14.43 10.32
CA SER A 252 -10.41 -13.99 11.15
C SER A 252 -9.95 -12.90 12.12
N ALA A 253 -8.80 -13.10 12.76
CA ALA A 253 -8.21 -12.09 13.63
C ALA A 253 -7.90 -10.79 12.89
N VAL A 254 -7.40 -10.87 11.64
CA VAL A 254 -7.15 -9.67 10.83
C VAL A 254 -8.45 -8.95 10.48
N VAL A 255 -9.48 -9.68 10.05
CA VAL A 255 -10.80 -9.08 9.70
C VAL A 255 -11.45 -8.42 10.92
N GLU A 256 -11.32 -9.02 12.09
CA GLU A 256 -11.85 -8.43 13.33
C GLU A 256 -11.10 -7.15 13.69
N LEU A 257 -9.76 -7.11 13.59
CA LEU A 257 -8.98 -5.88 13.76
C LEU A 257 -9.43 -4.76 12.79
N VAL A 258 -9.68 -5.08 11.52
CA VAL A 258 -10.18 -4.12 10.54
C VAL A 258 -11.56 -3.60 10.92
N LYS A 259 -12.46 -4.47 11.33
CA LYS A 259 -13.81 -4.14 11.78
C LYS A 259 -13.78 -3.25 13.02
N ASP A 260 -12.98 -3.63 14.01
CA ASP A 260 -12.86 -2.87 15.26
C ASP A 260 -12.27 -1.48 15.03
N GLN A 261 -11.27 -1.39 14.15
CA GLN A 261 -10.73 -0.09 13.75
C GLN A 261 -11.78 0.81 13.10
N LEU A 262 -12.63 0.29 12.23
CA LEU A 262 -13.69 1.07 11.58
C LEU A 262 -14.79 1.46 12.58
N ASN A 263 -15.15 0.55 13.49
CA ASN A 263 -16.09 0.84 14.57
C ASN A 263 -15.53 1.89 15.53
N HIS A 264 -14.25 1.79 15.89
CA HIS A 264 -13.57 2.74 16.75
C HIS A 264 -13.64 4.18 16.22
N ILE A 265 -13.56 4.38 14.91
CA ILE A 265 -13.69 5.72 14.31
C ILE A 265 -15.11 6.25 14.37
N THR A 266 -16.11 5.39 14.20
CA THR A 266 -17.50 5.79 14.23
C THR A 266 -18.00 6.09 15.67
N SER A 267 -17.39 5.43 16.66
CA SER A 267 -17.74 5.57 18.08
C SER A 267 -16.48 5.60 18.96
N PRO A 268 -15.70 6.71 18.93
CA PRO A 268 -14.37 6.77 19.57
C PRO A 268 -14.37 6.62 21.11
N GLY A 269 -15.51 6.52 21.75
CA GLY A 269 -15.63 6.38 23.22
C GLY A 269 -15.94 4.98 23.72
N GLU A 270 -16.30 4.03 22.86
CA GLU A 270 -16.70 2.67 23.27
C GLU A 270 -15.53 1.70 23.48
N TYR A 271 -14.34 2.05 23.00
CA TYR A 271 -13.16 1.16 22.97
C TYR A 271 -11.99 1.66 23.86
N VAL A 272 -12.25 2.57 24.81
CA VAL A 272 -11.24 3.14 25.72
C VAL A 272 -11.26 2.43 27.08
#